data_b966d7654709a6320a6aa34f76896877
#
_entry.id   b966d7654709a6320a6aa34f76896877
#
_cell.length_a   1.000
_cell.length_b   1.000
_cell.length_c   1.000
_cell.angle_alpha   90.00
_cell.angle_beta   90.00
_cell.angle_gamma   90.00
#
_symmetry.space_group_name_H-M   'P 1'
#
loop_
_entity.id
_entity.type
_entity.pdbx_description
1 polymer ?
#
loop_
_entity_poly.entity_id
_entity_poly.type
_entity_poly.pdbx_seq_one_letter_code
_entity_poly.pdbx_strand_id
1 'polypeptide(L)'
;MNGVSHQERQLQTARPARAWSRGRRLMVSLPIFIILLGVLVSISNLTATTWNYEPTGQTIETLASDTAITFDDTTGKAVAQQGDYEVSQRYITIDAKQPSTGEIQKIKVLIREPKGAGGNRPGVVFMHGAGYGTCDNSFGDIAYDLSSAGFVTAVLDKPVWSTNDATRDYPGSAAIYDQVITYLRSLDNVSETKVGIYATSESTWISSYLLQQDHDVAFQVLLSPMVYSPRHSLGFLAAQDFALVGAHDGYQSIVRRVFNIDPELFGLTNFDIETLVPQAYSIPTLVAYGTKDVMTAQVEGTEKIVDMAHKAGNWDVTVRSYPIANHVLRLGDEANTGTPFADDYVNDVISWAVGTTEGLTQTSERVAGTELYQSIAVPLELKANRGLTIYLVVLHVSMLLLLLAIAVVWLAVLIRKIWARAHRRRYRLGFAHGFGNALVTLTIATMAT
;
A
#
# COMPACT_ATOMS: atom_id res chain seq x y z
N MET A 1 -92.89 16.12 5.94
CA MET A 1 -92.28 17.41 5.65
C MET A 1 -90.76 17.17 5.67
N ASN A 2 -90.24 17.14 4.47
CA ASN A 2 -88.93 16.59 4.17
C ASN A 2 -87.88 17.66 4.06
N GLY A 3 -86.89 17.62 4.89
CA GLY A 3 -85.71 18.41 4.74
C GLY A 3 -84.49 17.50 4.73
N VAL A 4 -84.22 16.84 3.60
CA VAL A 4 -82.93 16.13 3.39
C VAL A 4 -81.90 17.18 3.04
N SER A 5 -80.93 17.39 3.87
CA SER A 5 -79.92 18.44 3.84
C SER A 5 -79.02 18.33 2.59
N HIS A 6 -78.77 19.44 1.94
CA HIS A 6 -77.87 19.60 0.79
C HIS A 6 -76.44 19.16 1.03
N GLN A 7 -76.06 18.78 2.28
CA GLN A 7 -74.74 18.35 2.66
C GLN A 7 -74.39 16.90 2.29
N GLU A 8 -75.37 16.02 2.16
CA GLU A 8 -75.12 14.64 1.80
C GLU A 8 -74.85 14.39 0.31
N ARG A 9 -75.16 15.34 -0.58
CA ARG A 9 -74.93 15.22 -2.04
C ARG A 9 -73.52 15.60 -2.49
N GLN A 10 -72.68 16.28 -1.65
CA GLN A 10 -71.31 16.66 -2.02
C GLN A 10 -70.29 15.57 -1.70
N LEU A 11 -70.64 14.52 -0.96
CA LEU A 11 -69.69 13.45 -0.58
C LEU A 11 -69.65 12.29 -1.59
N GLN A 12 -70.35 12.33 -2.69
CA GLN A 12 -70.46 11.18 -3.62
C GLN A 12 -69.70 11.31 -4.95
N THR A 13 -68.87 12.32 -5.17
CA THR A 13 -68.16 12.46 -6.46
C THR A 13 -66.65 12.55 -6.41
N ALA A 14 -66.04 12.06 -5.38
CA ALA A 14 -64.58 11.78 -5.48
C ALA A 14 -64.41 10.49 -6.32
N ARG A 15 -64.32 10.63 -7.64
CA ARG A 15 -63.93 9.53 -8.52
C ARG A 15 -62.58 9.00 -8.02
N PRO A 16 -62.46 7.66 -7.76
CA PRO A 16 -61.18 7.09 -7.38
C PRO A 16 -60.16 7.39 -8.48
N ALA A 17 -59.05 7.99 -8.13
CA ALA A 17 -57.98 8.29 -9.06
C ALA A 17 -57.65 7.01 -9.85
N ARG A 18 -57.89 7.04 -11.16
CA ARG A 18 -57.77 5.90 -12.06
C ARG A 18 -56.32 5.42 -12.03
N ALA A 19 -56.04 4.27 -11.43
CA ALA A 19 -54.73 3.69 -11.39
C ALA A 19 -54.10 3.62 -12.79
N TRP A 20 -52.90 4.13 -12.96
CA TRP A 20 -52.23 4.11 -14.27
C TRP A 20 -52.12 2.69 -14.82
N SER A 21 -52.45 2.51 -16.08
CA SER A 21 -52.24 1.25 -16.79
C SER A 21 -50.73 0.91 -16.83
N ARG A 22 -50.37 -0.37 -16.95
CA ARG A 22 -48.99 -0.81 -17.08
C ARG A 22 -48.27 -0.08 -18.22
N GLY A 23 -48.91 0.09 -19.38
CA GLY A 23 -48.35 0.81 -20.50
C GLY A 23 -48.02 2.27 -20.18
N ARG A 24 -48.95 3.00 -19.50
CA ARG A 24 -48.72 4.40 -19.13
C ARG A 24 -47.57 4.56 -18.11
N ARG A 25 -47.41 3.58 -17.21
CA ARG A 25 -46.27 3.57 -16.26
C ARG A 25 -44.95 3.38 -17.00
N LEU A 26 -44.88 2.42 -17.93
CA LEU A 26 -43.72 2.15 -18.76
C LEU A 26 -43.35 3.36 -19.64
N MET A 27 -44.37 4.00 -20.25
CA MET A 27 -44.16 5.19 -21.09
C MET A 27 -43.57 6.40 -20.31
N VAL A 28 -43.80 6.48 -19.01
CA VAL A 28 -43.25 7.57 -18.19
C VAL A 28 -41.90 7.14 -17.52
N SER A 29 -41.83 5.93 -16.98
CA SER A 29 -40.63 5.49 -16.24
C SER A 29 -39.45 5.18 -17.16
N LEU A 30 -39.69 4.64 -18.35
CA LEU A 30 -38.60 4.27 -19.27
C LEU A 30 -37.82 5.49 -19.80
N PRO A 31 -38.45 6.58 -20.30
CA PRO A 31 -37.73 7.77 -20.71
C PRO A 31 -36.95 8.43 -19.54
N ILE A 32 -37.53 8.48 -18.34
CA ILE A 32 -36.85 9.02 -17.15
C ILE A 32 -35.62 8.19 -16.84
N PHE A 33 -35.75 6.86 -16.88
CA PHE A 33 -34.62 5.96 -16.67
C PHE A 33 -33.50 6.19 -17.69
N ILE A 34 -33.85 6.24 -18.98
CA ILE A 34 -32.87 6.47 -20.06
C ILE A 34 -32.16 7.81 -19.89
N ILE A 35 -32.90 8.87 -19.54
CA ILE A 35 -32.32 10.21 -19.31
C ILE A 35 -31.39 10.18 -18.12
N LEU A 36 -31.80 9.60 -16.99
CA LEU A 36 -30.96 9.50 -15.80
C LEU A 36 -29.71 8.67 -16.04
N LEU A 37 -29.86 7.53 -16.71
CA LEU A 37 -28.74 6.69 -17.10
C LEU A 37 -27.79 7.44 -18.05
N GLY A 38 -28.33 8.14 -19.06
CA GLY A 38 -27.55 8.95 -19.98
C GLY A 38 -26.78 10.06 -19.27
N VAL A 39 -27.37 10.73 -18.28
CA VAL A 39 -26.69 11.74 -17.47
C VAL A 39 -25.57 11.11 -16.65
N LEU A 40 -25.81 9.98 -15.99
CA LEU A 40 -24.81 9.28 -15.20
C LEU A 40 -23.63 8.78 -16.06
N VAL A 41 -23.93 8.19 -17.22
CA VAL A 41 -22.90 7.75 -18.18
C VAL A 41 -22.10 8.95 -18.71
N SER A 42 -22.76 10.07 -19.01
CA SER A 42 -22.08 11.29 -19.46
C SER A 42 -21.16 11.85 -18.39
N ILE A 43 -21.62 11.92 -17.13
CA ILE A 43 -20.77 12.34 -16.00
C ILE A 43 -19.61 11.36 -15.81
N SER A 44 -19.89 10.05 -15.89
CA SER A 44 -18.89 9.01 -15.80
C SER A 44 -17.80 9.18 -16.86
N ASN A 45 -18.19 9.43 -18.11
CA ASN A 45 -17.24 9.64 -19.19
C ASN A 45 -16.44 10.95 -19.05
N LEU A 46 -17.10 12.03 -18.62
CA LEU A 46 -16.43 13.33 -18.40
C LEU A 46 -15.45 13.30 -17.22
N THR A 47 -15.67 12.42 -16.27
CA THR A 47 -14.77 12.22 -15.13
C THR A 47 -13.84 11.02 -15.30
N ALA A 48 -13.95 10.30 -16.41
CA ALA A 48 -13.07 9.19 -16.73
C ALA A 48 -11.66 9.71 -16.96
N THR A 49 -10.73 9.20 -16.19
CA THR A 49 -9.31 9.38 -16.42
C THR A 49 -8.79 8.15 -17.14
N THR A 50 -7.98 8.30 -18.18
CA THR A 50 -7.37 7.19 -18.91
C THR A 50 -6.17 6.65 -18.17
N TRP A 51 -6.04 5.32 -17.98
CA TRP A 51 -4.76 4.76 -17.57
C TRP A 51 -3.78 4.90 -18.73
N ASN A 52 -2.60 5.37 -18.45
CA ASN A 52 -1.53 5.33 -19.42
C ASN A 52 -0.79 3.99 -19.23
N TYR A 53 -1.13 3.02 -20.09
CA TYR A 53 -0.47 1.71 -20.10
C TYR A 53 0.67 1.64 -21.08
N GLU A 54 1.08 2.75 -21.67
CA GLU A 54 2.21 2.67 -22.59
C GLU A 54 3.36 1.99 -21.85
N PRO A 55 3.75 0.78 -22.31
CA PRO A 55 4.90 0.13 -21.72
C PRO A 55 6.06 1.09 -21.84
N THR A 56 6.78 1.25 -20.76
CA THR A 56 7.99 2.09 -20.78
C THR A 56 8.97 1.58 -21.84
N GLY A 57 8.83 0.29 -22.20
CA GLY A 57 9.79 -0.40 -23.07
C GLY A 57 11.22 -0.29 -22.56
N GLN A 58 11.36 0.15 -21.31
CA GLN A 58 12.63 0.45 -20.69
C GLN A 58 13.12 -0.76 -19.93
N THR A 59 14.36 -1.06 -20.22
CA THR A 59 15.16 -2.01 -19.48
C THR A 59 16.39 -1.28 -18.98
N ILE A 60 16.90 -1.72 -17.84
CA ILE A 60 18.26 -1.38 -17.44
C ILE A 60 19.11 -2.61 -17.71
N GLU A 61 19.95 -2.53 -18.72
CA GLU A 61 20.95 -3.57 -19.00
C GLU A 61 21.97 -3.62 -17.85
N THR A 62 22.22 -4.84 -17.38
CA THR A 62 23.26 -5.05 -16.38
C THR A 62 24.63 -5.21 -17.05
N LEU A 63 25.67 -4.68 -16.40
CA LEU A 63 27.04 -4.72 -16.94
C LEU A 63 27.72 -6.08 -16.72
N ALA A 64 27.17 -6.88 -15.77
CA ALA A 64 27.60 -8.25 -15.49
C ALA A 64 26.40 -9.11 -15.08
N SER A 65 26.40 -10.36 -15.43
CA SER A 65 25.39 -11.32 -14.96
C SER A 65 25.67 -11.86 -13.54
N ASP A 66 26.95 -11.80 -13.12
CA ASP A 66 27.39 -12.20 -11.79
C ASP A 66 27.02 -11.11 -10.79
N THR A 67 26.27 -11.46 -9.74
CA THR A 67 25.85 -10.54 -8.68
C THR A 67 26.91 -10.34 -7.61
N ALA A 68 27.99 -11.12 -7.60
CA ALA A 68 29.02 -11.06 -6.59
C ALA A 68 29.57 -9.64 -6.40
N ILE A 69 29.66 -9.20 -5.16
CA ILE A 69 30.20 -7.87 -4.81
C ILE A 69 31.61 -8.03 -4.27
N THR A 70 32.56 -7.43 -4.98
CA THR A 70 33.98 -7.48 -4.64
C THR A 70 34.54 -6.09 -4.38
N PHE A 71 35.55 -6.04 -3.53
CA PHE A 71 36.26 -4.82 -3.14
C PHE A 71 37.75 -4.95 -3.33
N ASP A 72 38.43 -3.82 -3.56
CA ASP A 72 39.88 -3.75 -3.52
C ASP A 72 40.36 -3.72 -2.05
N ASP A 73 40.85 -4.86 -1.59
CA ASP A 73 41.43 -4.97 -0.25
C ASP A 73 42.98 -4.80 -0.31
N THR A 74 43.40 -3.56 -0.58
CA THR A 74 44.82 -3.19 -0.51
C THR A 74 45.34 -3.20 0.91
N THR A 75 44.49 -3.33 1.93
CA THR A 75 44.83 -3.31 3.34
C THR A 75 45.23 -4.69 3.86
N GLY A 76 44.93 -5.76 3.11
CA GLY A 76 45.16 -7.15 3.51
C GLY A 76 44.35 -7.57 4.74
N LYS A 77 43.30 -6.81 5.09
CA LYS A 77 42.37 -7.20 6.13
C LYS A 77 41.47 -8.32 5.57
N ALA A 78 41.38 -9.42 6.30
CA ALA A 78 40.42 -10.45 5.98
C ALA A 78 38.98 -9.88 6.02
N VAL A 79 38.31 -9.92 4.90
CA VAL A 79 36.87 -9.54 4.83
C VAL A 79 36.07 -10.60 5.58
N ALA A 80 35.33 -10.20 6.62
CA ALA A 80 34.52 -11.09 7.41
C ALA A 80 33.44 -11.74 6.52
N GLN A 81 33.19 -13.02 6.73
CA GLN A 81 32.27 -13.84 5.94
C GLN A 81 31.19 -14.45 6.84
N GLN A 82 30.14 -14.93 6.21
CA GLN A 82 29.09 -15.69 6.89
C GLN A 82 29.71 -16.90 7.60
N GLY A 83 29.36 -17.06 8.88
CA GLY A 83 29.82 -18.19 9.70
C GLY A 83 31.15 -17.96 10.44
N ASP A 84 31.81 -16.83 10.28
CA ASP A 84 33.07 -16.54 11.00
C ASP A 84 32.90 -16.44 12.51
N TYR A 85 31.69 -16.10 12.97
CA TYR A 85 31.38 -15.94 14.39
C TYR A 85 30.17 -16.75 14.83
N GLU A 86 30.24 -17.33 16.03
CA GLU A 86 29.05 -17.81 16.72
C GLU A 86 28.18 -16.60 17.13
N VAL A 87 26.84 -16.75 17.06
CA VAL A 87 25.89 -15.71 17.36
C VAL A 87 25.27 -15.90 18.74
N SER A 88 25.30 -14.85 19.56
CA SER A 88 24.50 -14.75 20.79
C SER A 88 23.24 -13.93 20.55
N GLN A 89 22.18 -14.20 21.32
CA GLN A 89 20.89 -13.54 21.18
C GLN A 89 20.39 -13.06 22.53
N ARG A 90 19.83 -11.86 22.56
CA ARG A 90 19.13 -11.34 23.74
C ARG A 90 17.98 -10.44 23.33
N TYR A 91 16.99 -10.33 24.19
CA TYR A 91 15.85 -9.45 24.00
C TYR A 91 15.99 -8.19 24.85
N ILE A 92 15.58 -7.08 24.29
CA ILE A 92 15.33 -5.84 25.02
C ILE A 92 13.88 -5.39 24.77
N THR A 93 13.43 -4.41 25.52
CA THR A 93 12.13 -3.77 25.34
C THR A 93 12.33 -2.28 25.20
N ILE A 94 11.69 -1.67 24.22
CA ILE A 94 11.63 -0.23 24.04
C ILE A 94 10.18 0.26 24.14
N ASP A 95 10.01 1.54 24.46
CA ASP A 95 8.72 2.20 24.55
C ASP A 95 8.41 2.91 23.21
N ALA A 96 7.51 2.31 22.44
CA ALA A 96 7.03 2.89 21.18
C ALA A 96 5.84 3.80 21.47
N LYS A 97 6.03 5.11 21.37
CA LYS A 97 4.99 6.10 21.59
C LYS A 97 4.25 6.39 20.29
N GLN A 98 2.93 6.19 20.29
CA GLN A 98 2.09 6.57 19.16
C GLN A 98 1.98 8.10 19.08
N PRO A 99 2.37 8.74 17.97
CA PRO A 99 2.42 10.20 17.87
C PRO A 99 1.05 10.87 18.01
N SER A 100 0.00 10.28 17.45
CA SER A 100 -1.35 10.85 17.41
C SER A 100 -2.09 10.79 18.75
N THR A 101 -1.88 9.73 19.55
CA THR A 101 -2.60 9.49 20.81
C THR A 101 -1.73 9.67 22.03
N GLY A 102 -0.41 9.57 21.88
CA GLY A 102 0.55 9.55 22.97
C GLY A 102 0.59 8.21 23.72
N GLU A 103 -0.15 7.19 23.28
CA GLU A 103 -0.13 5.86 23.86
C GLU A 103 1.25 5.24 23.72
N ILE A 104 1.71 4.56 24.79
CA ILE A 104 3.01 3.88 24.80
C ILE A 104 2.77 2.38 24.71
N GLN A 105 3.30 1.78 23.65
CA GLN A 105 3.34 0.34 23.47
C GLN A 105 4.76 -0.16 23.74
N LYS A 106 4.89 -1.13 24.66
CA LYS A 106 6.17 -1.82 24.87
C LYS A 106 6.38 -2.84 23.77
N ILE A 107 7.44 -2.67 22.99
CA ILE A 107 7.78 -3.58 21.90
C ILE A 107 9.08 -4.30 22.21
N LYS A 108 9.15 -5.53 21.75
CA LYS A 108 10.30 -6.41 21.91
C LYS A 108 11.28 -6.17 20.76
N VAL A 109 12.57 -6.18 21.05
CA VAL A 109 13.66 -6.12 20.07
C VAL A 109 14.59 -7.27 20.32
N LEU A 110 14.86 -8.06 19.28
CA LEU A 110 15.85 -9.13 19.30
C LEU A 110 17.19 -8.60 18.80
N ILE A 111 18.17 -8.58 19.69
CA ILE A 111 19.56 -8.23 19.38
C ILE A 111 20.36 -9.52 19.18
N ARG A 112 21.10 -9.58 18.08
CA ARG A 112 22.07 -10.66 17.81
C ARG A 112 23.46 -10.07 17.76
N GLU A 113 24.43 -10.72 18.41
CA GLU A 113 25.80 -10.24 18.55
C GLU A 113 26.80 -11.35 18.22
N PRO A 114 27.86 -11.06 17.46
CA PRO A 114 28.93 -12.00 17.18
C PRO A 114 29.77 -12.26 18.44
N LYS A 115 29.86 -13.51 18.89
CA LYS A 115 30.63 -13.88 20.08
C LYS A 115 32.14 -13.76 19.81
N GLY A 116 32.82 -13.10 20.72
CA GLY A 116 34.30 -13.00 20.66
C GLY A 116 34.83 -12.09 19.56
N ALA A 117 33.98 -11.35 18.88
CA ALA A 117 34.36 -10.51 17.75
C ALA A 117 35.10 -9.20 18.14
N GLY A 118 35.22 -8.90 19.43
CA GLY A 118 35.81 -7.66 19.92
C GLY A 118 34.90 -6.44 19.77
N GLY A 119 35.43 -5.25 20.04
CA GLY A 119 34.67 -3.98 19.90
C GLY A 119 34.67 -3.40 18.50
N ASN A 120 34.03 -2.22 18.36
CA ASN A 120 33.98 -1.44 17.12
C ASN A 120 33.28 -2.18 15.96
N ARG A 121 32.24 -2.96 16.26
CA ARG A 121 31.48 -3.72 15.27
C ARG A 121 30.46 -2.85 14.53
N PRO A 122 30.20 -3.10 13.24
CA PRO A 122 29.09 -2.48 12.56
C PRO A 122 27.75 -2.99 13.10
N GLY A 123 26.70 -2.16 12.98
CA GLY A 123 25.34 -2.50 13.36
C GLY A 123 24.36 -2.42 12.21
N VAL A 124 23.27 -3.21 12.26
CA VAL A 124 22.17 -3.14 11.28
C VAL A 124 20.82 -3.22 12.00
N VAL A 125 19.95 -2.27 11.72
CA VAL A 125 18.54 -2.30 12.16
C VAL A 125 17.65 -2.70 10.99
N PHE A 126 16.84 -3.76 11.19
CA PHE A 126 15.93 -4.28 10.19
C PHE A 126 14.57 -3.61 10.28
N MET A 127 14.07 -3.13 9.14
CA MET A 127 12.83 -2.38 9.02
C MET A 127 11.79 -3.20 8.25
N HIS A 128 10.64 -3.45 8.90
CA HIS A 128 9.57 -4.28 8.34
C HIS A 128 8.84 -3.60 7.18
N GLY A 129 8.51 -4.37 6.16
CA GLY A 129 7.59 -4.00 5.10
C GLY A 129 6.13 -3.84 5.59
N ALA A 130 5.17 -3.91 4.68
CA ALA A 130 3.75 -3.78 5.00
C ALA A 130 3.26 -4.93 5.92
N GLY A 131 2.20 -4.64 6.67
CA GLY A 131 1.60 -5.61 7.58
C GLY A 131 2.29 -5.68 8.94
N TYR A 132 1.92 -6.70 9.71
CA TYR A 132 2.46 -6.95 11.05
C TYR A 132 3.68 -7.87 10.98
N GLY A 133 4.73 -7.52 11.68
CA GLY A 133 5.95 -8.32 11.80
C GLY A 133 6.48 -8.32 13.24
N THR A 134 7.10 -9.42 13.64
CA THR A 134 7.73 -9.55 14.95
C THR A 134 9.21 -9.90 14.83
N CYS A 135 9.97 -9.58 15.85
CA CYS A 135 11.39 -9.91 15.91
C CYS A 135 11.67 -11.42 15.88
N ASP A 136 10.66 -12.26 16.18
CA ASP A 136 10.79 -13.71 16.22
C ASP A 136 10.44 -14.37 14.87
N ASN A 137 9.62 -13.73 14.04
CA ASN A 137 9.13 -14.32 12.78
C ASN A 137 9.61 -13.60 11.51
N SER A 138 10.39 -12.54 11.64
CA SER A 138 10.88 -11.74 10.52
C SER A 138 12.39 -11.61 10.55
N PHE A 139 13.00 -11.65 9.36
CA PHE A 139 14.44 -11.46 9.15
C PHE A 139 15.37 -12.39 9.95
N GLY A 140 14.83 -13.52 10.49
CA GLY A 140 15.59 -14.39 11.40
C GLY A 140 16.87 -14.94 10.79
N ASP A 141 16.82 -15.32 9.51
CA ASP A 141 17.91 -15.86 8.72
C ASP A 141 18.95 -14.78 8.37
N ILE A 142 18.58 -13.74 7.60
CA ILE A 142 19.52 -12.71 7.16
C ILE A 142 20.14 -11.92 8.32
N ALA A 143 19.37 -11.69 9.39
CA ALA A 143 19.90 -11.02 10.58
C ALA A 143 20.89 -11.91 11.35
N TYR A 144 20.67 -13.24 11.36
CA TYR A 144 21.61 -14.21 11.92
C TYR A 144 22.88 -14.26 11.08
N ASP A 145 22.73 -14.35 9.75
CA ASP A 145 23.86 -14.47 8.82
C ASP A 145 24.76 -13.23 8.87
N LEU A 146 24.20 -12.02 8.89
CA LEU A 146 24.96 -10.79 9.11
C LEU A 146 25.66 -10.77 10.48
N SER A 147 24.99 -11.29 11.54
CA SER A 147 25.66 -11.39 12.85
C SER A 147 26.80 -12.40 12.83
N SER A 148 26.66 -13.51 12.09
CA SER A 148 27.74 -14.48 11.92
C SER A 148 28.93 -13.94 11.13
N ALA A 149 28.73 -12.87 10.36
CA ALA A 149 29.75 -12.12 9.65
C ALA A 149 30.31 -10.92 10.45
N GLY A 150 29.93 -10.77 11.72
CA GLY A 150 30.53 -9.79 12.62
C GLY A 150 29.70 -8.53 12.87
N PHE A 151 28.44 -8.46 12.41
CA PHE A 151 27.53 -7.34 12.68
C PHE A 151 26.74 -7.55 13.98
N VAL A 152 26.41 -6.46 14.65
CA VAL A 152 25.36 -6.46 15.68
C VAL A 152 24.04 -6.13 15.01
N THR A 153 23.08 -7.05 15.03
CA THR A 153 21.79 -6.87 14.34
C THR A 153 20.63 -6.69 15.31
N ALA A 154 19.67 -5.85 14.93
CA ALA A 154 18.47 -5.58 15.71
C ALA A 154 17.22 -5.75 14.84
N VAL A 155 16.31 -6.60 15.29
CA VAL A 155 14.98 -6.79 14.70
C VAL A 155 13.94 -6.48 15.77
N LEU A 156 13.01 -5.55 15.51
CA LEU A 156 11.98 -5.15 16.48
C LEU A 156 10.61 -5.72 16.10
N ASP A 157 9.73 -5.87 17.10
CA ASP A 157 8.31 -6.05 16.83
C ASP A 157 7.76 -4.74 16.23
N LYS A 158 7.03 -4.83 15.12
CA LYS A 158 6.39 -3.63 14.54
C LYS A 158 5.27 -3.17 15.48
N PRO A 159 5.19 -1.88 15.87
CA PRO A 159 4.10 -1.39 16.70
C PRO A 159 2.75 -1.63 16.02
N VAL A 160 1.73 -2.09 16.77
CA VAL A 160 0.41 -2.42 16.21
C VAL A 160 -0.21 -1.21 15.52
N TRP A 161 -0.10 -0.01 16.09
CA TRP A 161 -0.60 1.22 15.47
C TRP A 161 0.07 1.56 14.13
N SER A 162 1.31 1.12 13.91
CA SER A 162 2.03 1.33 12.65
C SER A 162 1.59 0.34 11.55
N THR A 163 0.74 -0.64 11.87
CA THR A 163 0.18 -1.59 10.90
C THR A 163 -1.21 -1.19 10.39
N ASN A 164 -1.81 -0.14 10.96
CA ASN A 164 -3.14 0.31 10.58
C ASN A 164 -3.09 1.08 9.25
N ASP A 165 -3.70 0.52 8.20
CA ASP A 165 -3.70 1.09 6.86
C ASP A 165 -4.35 2.48 6.77
N ALA A 166 -5.30 2.78 7.66
CA ALA A 166 -6.02 4.04 7.66
C ALA A 166 -5.26 5.18 8.37
N THR A 167 -4.36 4.85 9.30
CA THR A 167 -3.71 5.83 10.18
C THR A 167 -2.19 5.66 10.21
N ARG A 168 -1.58 5.17 9.14
CA ARG A 168 -0.13 5.02 9.04
C ARG A 168 0.58 6.35 9.25
N ASP A 169 1.61 6.32 10.09
CA ASP A 169 2.45 7.46 10.40
C ASP A 169 3.92 7.07 10.15
N TYR A 170 4.40 7.37 8.95
CA TYR A 170 5.78 7.06 8.57
C TYR A 170 6.82 7.83 9.38
N PRO A 171 6.66 9.15 9.64
CA PRO A 171 7.58 9.87 10.52
C PRO A 171 7.63 9.30 11.94
N GLY A 172 6.47 8.95 12.51
CA GLY A 172 6.39 8.32 13.82
C GLY A 172 7.02 6.93 13.84
N SER A 173 6.83 6.14 12.77
CA SER A 173 7.50 4.84 12.61
C SER A 173 9.01 5.01 12.49
N ALA A 174 9.50 5.99 11.74
CA ALA A 174 10.92 6.32 11.62
C ALA A 174 11.56 6.61 13.00
N ALA A 175 10.87 7.40 13.84
CA ALA A 175 11.36 7.72 15.19
C ALA A 175 11.50 6.47 16.09
N ILE A 176 10.70 5.41 15.88
CA ILE A 176 10.87 4.15 16.62
C ILE A 176 12.12 3.38 16.14
N TYR A 177 12.35 3.33 14.84
CA TYR A 177 13.59 2.73 14.30
C TYR A 177 14.83 3.51 14.73
N ASP A 178 14.75 4.83 14.78
CA ASP A 178 15.84 5.70 15.29
C ASP A 178 16.20 5.42 16.74
N GLN A 179 15.20 5.15 17.61
CA GLN A 179 15.48 4.70 18.99
C GLN A 179 16.29 3.41 19.03
N VAL A 180 16.04 2.46 18.11
CA VAL A 180 16.79 1.20 18.04
C VAL A 180 18.22 1.45 17.51
N ILE A 181 18.37 2.33 16.52
CA ILE A 181 19.69 2.74 16.02
C ILE A 181 20.51 3.39 17.14
N THR A 182 19.90 4.34 17.87
CA THR A 182 20.53 5.00 19.01
C THR A 182 20.92 3.99 20.09
N TYR A 183 20.05 2.99 20.37
CA TYR A 183 20.39 1.91 21.29
C TYR A 183 21.61 1.10 20.82
N LEU A 184 21.67 0.69 19.52
CA LEU A 184 22.83 -0.02 18.99
C LEU A 184 24.11 0.80 19.12
N ARG A 185 24.06 2.09 18.80
CA ARG A 185 25.21 3.02 18.95
C ARG A 185 25.69 3.14 20.41
N SER A 186 24.80 2.93 21.38
CA SER A 186 25.17 2.99 22.82
C SER A 186 25.85 1.73 23.35
N LEU A 187 25.99 0.67 22.56
CA LEU A 187 26.64 -0.57 22.98
C LEU A 187 28.16 -0.47 22.86
N ASP A 188 28.88 -0.86 23.89
CA ASP A 188 30.37 -0.78 23.97
C ASP A 188 31.09 -1.53 22.83
N ASN A 189 30.44 -2.55 22.25
CA ASN A 189 30.99 -3.35 21.17
C ASN A 189 30.60 -2.86 19.77
N VAL A 190 29.74 -1.84 19.65
CA VAL A 190 29.27 -1.28 18.37
C VAL A 190 29.99 0.03 18.07
N SER A 191 30.33 0.24 16.80
CA SER A 191 30.82 1.52 16.32
C SER A 191 29.69 2.50 16.09
N GLU A 192 29.71 3.65 16.75
CA GLU A 192 28.69 4.69 16.57
C GLU A 192 28.52 5.15 15.12
N THR A 193 29.61 5.12 14.33
CA THR A 193 29.66 5.58 12.94
C THR A 193 29.45 4.48 11.89
N LYS A 194 29.16 3.22 12.29
CA LYS A 194 29.01 2.08 11.40
C LYS A 194 27.63 1.40 11.54
N VAL A 195 26.60 2.12 12.00
CA VAL A 195 25.25 1.57 12.11
C VAL A 195 24.43 1.96 10.88
N GLY A 196 23.96 0.94 10.15
CA GLY A 196 23.13 1.08 8.97
C GLY A 196 21.74 0.48 9.15
N ILE A 197 20.98 0.49 8.07
CA ILE A 197 19.61 -0.04 8.03
C ILE A 197 19.43 -1.03 6.88
N TYR A 198 18.47 -1.94 7.07
CA TYR A 198 17.99 -2.89 6.08
C TYR A 198 16.46 -2.73 5.97
N ALA A 199 16.01 -2.10 4.90
CA ALA A 199 14.62 -1.74 4.70
C ALA A 199 14.00 -2.51 3.53
N THR A 200 12.78 -3.02 3.73
CA THR A 200 12.07 -3.84 2.74
C THR A 200 10.74 -3.18 2.37
N SER A 201 10.46 -3.04 1.06
CA SER A 201 9.15 -2.63 0.56
C SER A 201 8.67 -1.32 1.22
N GLU A 202 7.53 -1.32 1.93
CA GLU A 202 6.96 -0.15 2.62
C GLU A 202 7.98 0.57 3.52
N SER A 203 8.87 -0.16 4.19
CA SER A 203 9.83 0.51 5.07
C SER A 203 10.86 1.38 4.35
N THR A 204 10.94 1.32 3.04
CA THR A 204 11.75 2.25 2.25
C THR A 204 11.15 3.67 2.19
N TRP A 205 9.83 3.83 2.41
CA TRP A 205 9.25 5.14 2.72
C TRP A 205 9.62 5.60 4.13
N ILE A 206 9.61 4.67 5.10
CA ILE A 206 9.99 4.98 6.49
C ILE A 206 11.46 5.38 6.56
N SER A 207 12.36 4.67 5.85
CA SER A 207 13.80 5.01 5.80
C SER A 207 14.04 6.41 5.23
N SER A 208 13.21 6.86 4.27
CA SER A 208 13.30 8.22 3.74
C SER A 208 13.04 9.29 4.82
N TYR A 209 12.09 9.06 5.73
CA TYR A 209 11.87 9.95 6.88
C TYR A 209 12.97 9.82 7.94
N LEU A 210 13.46 8.60 8.17
CA LEU A 210 14.55 8.34 9.11
C LEU A 210 15.80 9.12 8.71
N LEU A 211 16.23 9.06 7.45
CA LEU A 211 17.42 9.75 6.96
C LEU A 211 17.29 11.28 6.90
N GLN A 212 16.07 11.81 6.99
CA GLN A 212 15.85 13.25 7.21
C GLN A 212 16.05 13.66 8.67
N GLN A 213 15.90 12.74 9.61
CA GLN A 213 16.01 12.98 11.05
C GLN A 213 17.40 12.58 11.59
N ASP A 214 17.92 11.45 11.15
CA ASP A 214 19.23 10.93 11.54
C ASP A 214 20.17 10.88 10.33
N HIS A 215 21.10 11.82 10.26
CA HIS A 215 22.10 11.93 9.19
C HIS A 215 23.36 11.09 9.43
N ASP A 216 23.45 10.40 10.59
CA ASP A 216 24.60 9.58 10.97
C ASP A 216 24.41 8.09 10.67
N VAL A 217 23.32 7.73 9.96
CA VAL A 217 23.14 6.37 9.43
C VAL A 217 24.24 6.10 8.40
N ALA A 218 24.99 5.03 8.60
CA ALA A 218 26.23 4.80 7.83
C ALA A 218 25.97 4.26 6.41
N PHE A 219 24.94 3.43 6.23
CA PHE A 219 24.59 2.80 4.95
C PHE A 219 23.15 2.27 4.98
N GLN A 220 22.61 1.96 3.81
CA GLN A 220 21.31 1.32 3.70
C GLN A 220 21.28 0.19 2.67
N VAL A 221 20.56 -0.88 3.02
CA VAL A 221 20.19 -1.96 2.11
C VAL A 221 18.68 -1.86 1.86
N LEU A 222 18.28 -1.71 0.61
CA LEU A 222 16.90 -1.52 0.18
C LEU A 222 16.43 -2.71 -0.66
N LEU A 223 15.47 -3.47 -0.14
CA LEU A 223 14.85 -4.58 -0.86
C LEU A 223 13.56 -4.12 -1.51
N SER A 224 13.46 -4.33 -2.81
CA SER A 224 12.27 -3.99 -3.57
C SER A 224 11.72 -2.62 -3.16
N PRO A 225 12.53 -1.54 -3.28
CA PRO A 225 12.19 -0.25 -2.72
C PRO A 225 10.97 0.38 -3.39
N MET A 226 10.07 0.86 -2.55
CA MET A 226 8.94 1.69 -2.93
C MET A 226 9.40 3.15 -3.08
N VAL A 227 9.67 3.59 -4.30
CA VAL A 227 10.32 4.87 -4.60
C VAL A 227 9.32 6.00 -4.84
N TYR A 228 8.12 5.65 -5.27
CA TYR A 228 7.03 6.61 -5.50
C TYR A 228 6.10 6.69 -4.28
N SER A 229 5.24 7.71 -4.24
CA SER A 229 4.24 7.82 -3.17
C SER A 229 3.37 6.55 -3.08
N PRO A 230 2.78 6.25 -1.93
CA PRO A 230 1.92 5.07 -1.78
C PRO A 230 0.81 4.99 -2.83
N ARG A 231 0.21 6.12 -3.21
CA ARG A 231 -0.82 6.17 -4.26
C ARG A 231 -0.29 5.70 -5.61
N HIS A 232 0.87 6.19 -6.02
CA HIS A 232 1.47 5.84 -7.30
C HIS A 232 1.96 4.39 -7.31
N SER A 233 2.60 3.93 -6.23
CA SER A 233 3.09 2.55 -6.12
C SER A 233 1.96 1.53 -6.10
N LEU A 234 0.90 1.76 -5.32
CA LEU A 234 -0.27 0.88 -5.31
C LEU A 234 -1.08 0.98 -6.62
N GLY A 235 -1.13 2.18 -7.23
CA GLY A 235 -1.71 2.36 -8.56
C GLY A 235 -0.96 1.59 -9.63
N PHE A 236 0.37 1.57 -9.58
CA PHE A 236 1.22 0.77 -10.45
C PHE A 236 0.92 -0.73 -10.31
N LEU A 237 0.88 -1.25 -9.08
CA LEU A 237 0.54 -2.65 -8.81
C LEU A 237 -0.83 -3.00 -9.41
N ALA A 238 -1.86 -2.19 -9.15
CA ALA A 238 -3.20 -2.43 -9.69
C ALA A 238 -3.24 -2.38 -11.22
N ALA A 239 -2.51 -1.45 -11.84
CA ALA A 239 -2.42 -1.34 -13.29
C ALA A 239 -1.72 -2.55 -13.91
N GLN A 240 -0.66 -3.03 -13.28
CA GLN A 240 0.07 -4.22 -13.74
C GLN A 240 -0.78 -5.49 -13.62
N ASP A 241 -1.48 -5.68 -12.51
CA ASP A 241 -2.42 -6.79 -12.35
C ASP A 241 -3.50 -6.78 -13.44
N PHE A 242 -4.06 -5.61 -13.75
CA PHE A 242 -5.06 -5.50 -14.81
C PHE A 242 -4.52 -5.80 -16.19
N ALA A 243 -3.30 -5.38 -16.48
CA ALA A 243 -2.63 -5.71 -17.74
C ALA A 243 -2.39 -7.22 -17.85
N LEU A 244 -1.95 -7.87 -16.78
CA LEU A 244 -1.70 -9.32 -16.74
C LEU A 244 -2.96 -10.15 -16.93
N VAL A 245 -4.10 -9.76 -16.33
CA VAL A 245 -5.36 -10.52 -16.44
C VAL A 245 -6.23 -10.07 -17.62
N GLY A 246 -5.83 -9.06 -18.38
CA GLY A 246 -6.62 -8.52 -19.48
C GLY A 246 -7.96 -7.93 -19.01
N ALA A 247 -7.97 -7.20 -17.90
CA ALA A 247 -9.19 -6.64 -17.32
C ALA A 247 -9.87 -5.64 -18.26
N HIS A 248 -11.20 -5.68 -18.33
CA HIS A 248 -12.01 -4.78 -19.19
C HIS A 248 -11.86 -3.31 -18.76
N ASP A 249 -11.73 -2.39 -19.72
CA ASP A 249 -11.51 -0.95 -19.52
C ASP A 249 -12.49 -0.29 -18.54
N GLY A 250 -13.76 -0.70 -18.58
CA GLY A 250 -14.77 -0.19 -17.67
C GLY A 250 -14.47 -0.52 -16.20
N TYR A 251 -14.00 -1.73 -15.92
CA TYR A 251 -13.59 -2.15 -14.57
C TYR A 251 -12.33 -1.40 -14.12
N GLN A 252 -11.34 -1.33 -14.99
CA GLN A 252 -10.13 -0.55 -14.75
C GLN A 252 -10.43 0.91 -14.42
N SER A 253 -11.36 1.53 -15.15
CA SER A 253 -11.79 2.92 -14.93
C SER A 253 -12.43 3.12 -13.54
N ILE A 254 -13.20 2.13 -13.04
CA ILE A 254 -13.79 2.19 -11.70
C ILE A 254 -12.68 2.18 -10.63
N VAL A 255 -11.76 1.22 -10.73
CA VAL A 255 -10.66 1.10 -9.75
C VAL A 255 -9.77 2.34 -9.74
N ARG A 256 -9.48 2.90 -10.91
CA ARG A 256 -8.72 4.14 -11.01
C ARG A 256 -9.38 5.31 -10.28
N ARG A 257 -10.72 5.40 -10.31
CA ARG A 257 -11.45 6.43 -9.53
C ARG A 257 -11.25 6.26 -8.04
N VAL A 258 -11.11 5.02 -7.55
CA VAL A 258 -10.79 4.75 -6.14
C VAL A 258 -9.43 5.35 -5.78
N PHE A 259 -8.44 5.22 -6.66
CA PHE A 259 -7.12 5.84 -6.43
C PHE A 259 -7.16 7.39 -6.48
N ASN A 260 -8.18 7.98 -7.07
CA ASN A 260 -8.37 9.44 -7.09
C ASN A 260 -9.25 9.97 -5.93
N ILE A 261 -9.68 9.12 -5.00
CA ILE A 261 -10.40 9.55 -3.80
C ILE A 261 -9.48 10.39 -2.93
N ASP A 262 -10.02 11.49 -2.40
CA ASP A 262 -9.36 12.32 -1.40
C ASP A 262 -9.61 11.75 0.01
N PRO A 263 -8.62 11.08 0.62
CA PRO A 263 -8.78 10.43 1.92
C PRO A 263 -8.94 11.44 3.06
N GLU A 264 -8.45 12.66 2.92
CA GLU A 264 -8.55 13.72 3.94
C GLU A 264 -9.99 14.09 4.26
N LEU A 265 -10.91 13.93 3.30
CA LEU A 265 -12.35 14.12 3.55
C LEU A 265 -12.93 13.15 4.59
N PHE A 266 -12.24 12.04 4.83
CA PHE A 266 -12.62 11.02 5.81
C PHE A 266 -11.73 11.04 7.06
N GLY A 267 -10.83 12.02 7.17
CA GLY A 267 -9.85 12.10 8.26
C GLY A 267 -8.75 11.04 8.16
N LEU A 268 -8.51 10.50 6.96
CA LEU A 268 -7.49 9.50 6.70
C LEU A 268 -6.21 10.14 6.15
N THR A 269 -5.12 9.41 6.19
CA THR A 269 -3.83 9.85 5.64
C THR A 269 -3.93 10.08 4.14
N ASN A 270 -3.38 11.20 3.66
CA ASN A 270 -3.27 11.46 2.24
C ASN A 270 -2.07 10.72 1.65
N PHE A 271 -2.34 9.76 0.78
CA PHE A 271 -1.33 8.98 0.08
C PHE A 271 -0.63 9.71 -1.07
N ASP A 272 -0.94 10.98 -1.30
CA ASP A 272 -0.23 11.82 -2.26
C ASP A 272 1.05 12.45 -1.66
N ILE A 273 1.34 12.20 -0.38
CA ILE A 273 2.55 12.71 0.27
C ILE A 273 3.78 12.15 -0.45
N GLU A 274 4.55 13.05 -1.02
CA GLU A 274 5.84 12.70 -1.62
C GLU A 274 6.90 12.60 -0.52
N THR A 275 7.47 11.42 -0.37
CA THR A 275 8.47 11.14 0.68
C THR A 275 9.89 11.22 0.17
N LEU A 276 10.06 11.27 -1.16
CA LEU A 276 11.38 11.27 -1.77
C LEU A 276 12.04 12.64 -1.69
N VAL A 277 13.16 12.67 -1.04
CA VAL A 277 14.08 13.81 -1.00
C VAL A 277 15.51 13.30 -1.27
N PRO A 278 16.39 14.12 -1.84
CA PRO A 278 17.77 13.68 -2.11
C PRO A 278 18.46 13.10 -0.89
N GLN A 279 18.20 13.63 0.31
CA GLN A 279 18.76 13.14 1.59
C GLN A 279 18.44 11.67 1.87
N ALA A 280 17.31 11.15 1.39
CA ALA A 280 16.94 9.74 1.53
C ALA A 280 17.94 8.77 0.87
N TYR A 281 18.77 9.27 -0.04
CA TYR A 281 19.77 8.51 -0.78
C TYR A 281 21.18 9.13 -0.68
N SER A 282 21.45 9.91 0.35
CA SER A 282 22.73 10.61 0.53
C SER A 282 23.88 9.71 1.05
N ILE A 283 23.58 8.48 1.43
CA ILE A 283 24.50 7.52 2.04
C ILE A 283 24.73 6.31 1.12
N PRO A 284 25.81 5.52 1.29
CA PRO A 284 26.02 4.30 0.54
C PRO A 284 24.78 3.43 0.53
N THR A 285 24.34 3.01 -0.67
CA THR A 285 23.04 2.34 -0.87
C THR A 285 23.20 1.09 -1.72
N LEU A 286 22.78 -0.06 -1.19
CA LEU A 286 22.56 -1.30 -1.94
C LEU A 286 21.05 -1.45 -2.23
N VAL A 287 20.71 -1.58 -3.51
CA VAL A 287 19.33 -1.84 -3.99
C VAL A 287 19.27 -3.26 -4.52
N ALA A 288 18.30 -4.04 -4.06
CA ALA A 288 18.09 -5.41 -4.51
C ALA A 288 16.67 -5.63 -5.02
N TYR A 289 16.53 -6.23 -6.20
CA TYR A 289 15.26 -6.62 -6.82
C TYR A 289 15.23 -8.09 -7.18
N GLY A 290 14.05 -8.70 -7.06
CA GLY A 290 13.75 -10.00 -7.62
C GLY A 290 13.06 -9.85 -8.99
N THR A 291 13.42 -10.66 -9.99
CA THR A 291 12.83 -10.55 -11.34
C THR A 291 11.35 -10.94 -11.41
N LYS A 292 10.83 -11.65 -10.40
CA LYS A 292 9.40 -11.94 -10.26
C LYS A 292 8.63 -10.89 -9.46
N ASP A 293 9.31 -9.86 -8.98
CA ASP A 293 8.64 -8.78 -8.26
C ASP A 293 7.78 -7.94 -9.24
N VAL A 294 6.47 -8.04 -9.08
CA VAL A 294 5.47 -7.29 -9.83
C VAL A 294 4.95 -6.07 -9.05
N MET A 295 5.40 -5.90 -7.81
CA MET A 295 4.91 -4.85 -6.92
C MET A 295 5.65 -3.53 -7.08
N THR A 296 6.90 -3.56 -7.55
CA THR A 296 7.77 -2.39 -7.65
C THR A 296 8.11 -2.01 -9.08
N ALA A 297 8.18 -0.71 -9.33
CA ALA A 297 8.63 -0.15 -10.60
C ALA A 297 10.17 -0.19 -10.64
N GLN A 298 10.72 -1.32 -11.08
CA GLN A 298 12.17 -1.60 -10.96
C GLN A 298 13.03 -0.65 -11.80
N VAL A 299 12.61 -0.30 -13.02
CA VAL A 299 13.37 0.59 -13.92
C VAL A 299 13.26 2.03 -13.48
N GLU A 300 12.04 2.59 -13.46
CA GLU A 300 11.80 3.99 -13.07
C GLU A 300 12.22 4.23 -11.60
N GLY A 301 12.05 3.22 -10.73
CA GLY A 301 12.50 3.28 -9.34
C GLY A 301 14.02 3.37 -9.22
N THR A 302 14.75 2.54 -9.96
CA THR A 302 16.23 2.58 -9.97
C THR A 302 16.74 3.90 -10.50
N GLU A 303 16.21 4.38 -11.63
CA GLU A 303 16.58 5.67 -12.20
C GLU A 303 16.37 6.82 -11.22
N LYS A 304 15.23 6.79 -10.50
CA LYS A 304 14.90 7.81 -9.52
C LYS A 304 15.80 7.75 -8.29
N ILE A 305 16.16 6.57 -7.81
CA ILE A 305 17.13 6.39 -6.69
C ILE A 305 18.49 6.97 -7.09
N VAL A 306 18.99 6.61 -8.27
CA VAL A 306 20.31 7.07 -8.75
C VAL A 306 20.31 8.59 -8.94
N ASP A 307 19.26 9.15 -9.56
CA ASP A 307 19.13 10.61 -9.73
C ASP A 307 19.12 11.36 -8.38
N MET A 308 18.39 10.86 -7.40
CA MET A 308 18.34 11.46 -6.06
C MET A 308 19.67 11.31 -5.30
N ALA A 309 20.32 10.15 -5.40
CA ALA A 309 21.63 9.91 -4.79
C ALA A 309 22.67 10.87 -5.36
N HIS A 310 22.74 11.00 -6.68
CA HIS A 310 23.66 11.94 -7.33
C HIS A 310 23.38 13.41 -6.97
N LYS A 311 22.11 13.81 -6.86
CA LYS A 311 21.73 15.14 -6.36
C LYS A 311 22.17 15.40 -4.93
N ALA A 312 22.22 14.34 -4.10
CA ALA A 312 22.75 14.40 -2.74
C ALA A 312 24.27 14.29 -2.66
N GLY A 313 24.98 14.10 -3.78
CA GLY A 313 26.42 13.90 -3.84
C GLY A 313 26.87 12.47 -3.53
N ASN A 314 25.95 11.51 -3.45
CA ASN A 314 26.26 10.10 -3.24
C ASN A 314 26.41 9.38 -4.58
N TRP A 315 27.60 8.88 -4.86
CA TRP A 315 27.95 8.07 -6.05
C TRP A 315 28.09 6.58 -5.71
N ASP A 316 27.89 6.21 -4.43
CA ASP A 316 27.99 4.85 -3.95
C ASP A 316 26.60 4.17 -3.90
N VAL A 317 26.08 3.92 -5.10
CA VAL A 317 24.83 3.17 -5.31
C VAL A 317 25.14 1.89 -6.04
N THR A 318 24.79 0.75 -5.43
CA THR A 318 24.95 -0.58 -6.02
C THR A 318 23.57 -1.19 -6.24
N VAL A 319 23.31 -1.74 -7.43
CA VAL A 319 22.04 -2.37 -7.79
C VAL A 319 22.28 -3.83 -8.13
N ARG A 320 21.46 -4.70 -7.58
CA ARG A 320 21.47 -6.15 -7.84
C ARG A 320 20.09 -6.63 -8.21
N SER A 321 20.00 -7.43 -9.27
CA SER A 321 18.78 -8.08 -9.72
C SER A 321 18.96 -9.59 -9.74
N TYR A 322 18.11 -10.29 -9.00
CA TYR A 322 18.23 -11.73 -8.80
C TYR A 322 17.18 -12.49 -9.63
N PRO A 323 17.59 -13.49 -10.43
CA PRO A 323 16.68 -14.26 -11.25
C PRO A 323 15.70 -15.06 -10.37
N ILE A 324 14.49 -15.26 -10.87
CA ILE A 324 13.41 -16.06 -10.24
C ILE A 324 13.04 -15.70 -8.79
N ALA A 325 13.65 -14.68 -8.23
CA ALA A 325 13.33 -14.18 -6.89
C ALA A 325 12.05 -13.35 -6.88
N ASN A 326 11.29 -13.45 -5.81
CA ASN A 326 10.04 -12.71 -5.57
C ASN A 326 10.31 -11.33 -4.93
N HIS A 327 9.24 -10.63 -4.52
CA HIS A 327 9.30 -9.30 -3.89
C HIS A 327 10.18 -9.21 -2.63
N VAL A 328 10.35 -10.31 -1.90
CA VAL A 328 11.20 -10.37 -0.69
C VAL A 328 12.51 -11.14 -0.91
N LEU A 329 12.96 -11.21 -2.16
CA LEU A 329 14.20 -11.86 -2.61
C LEU A 329 14.26 -13.37 -2.32
N ARG A 330 13.12 -14.06 -2.21
CA ARG A 330 13.05 -15.50 -1.98
C ARG A 330 12.66 -16.27 -3.25
N LEU A 331 13.10 -17.52 -3.30
CA LEU A 331 12.76 -18.47 -4.37
C LEU A 331 11.42 -19.14 -4.02
N GLY A 332 10.33 -18.74 -4.64
CA GLY A 332 9.03 -19.36 -4.41
C GLY A 332 7.89 -18.37 -4.32
N ASP A 333 6.76 -18.85 -3.80
CA ASP A 333 5.58 -18.06 -3.55
C ASP A 333 5.77 -17.25 -2.26
N GLU A 334 5.41 -15.97 -2.29
CA GLU A 334 5.47 -15.05 -1.13
C GLU A 334 4.62 -15.52 0.05
N ALA A 335 3.56 -16.28 -0.22
CA ALA A 335 2.72 -16.88 0.81
C ALA A 335 3.43 -17.99 1.60
N ASN A 336 4.53 -18.55 1.09
CA ASN A 336 5.26 -19.62 1.73
C ASN A 336 6.41 -19.09 2.58
N THR A 337 6.24 -19.11 3.89
CA THR A 337 7.33 -18.79 4.83
C THR A 337 8.40 -19.88 4.81
N GLY A 338 9.68 -19.50 4.87
CA GLY A 338 10.80 -20.44 4.98
C GLY A 338 11.38 -20.91 3.63
N THR A 339 10.97 -20.33 2.51
CA THR A 339 11.68 -20.53 1.24
C THR A 339 13.06 -19.87 1.29
N PRO A 340 14.09 -20.47 0.63
CA PRO A 340 15.42 -19.89 0.62
C PRO A 340 15.44 -18.52 -0.08
N PHE A 341 16.41 -17.68 0.26
CA PHE A 341 16.73 -16.51 -0.54
C PHE A 341 17.24 -16.92 -1.93
N ALA A 342 17.21 -15.95 -2.85
CA ALA A 342 17.88 -16.11 -4.14
C ALA A 342 19.36 -16.45 -3.92
N ASP A 343 19.89 -17.24 -4.85
CA ASP A 343 21.30 -17.63 -4.81
C ASP A 343 22.18 -16.37 -4.74
N ASP A 344 23.24 -16.45 -3.96
CA ASP A 344 24.24 -15.41 -3.70
C ASP A 344 23.73 -14.16 -2.96
N TYR A 345 22.42 -13.93 -2.86
CA TYR A 345 21.88 -12.70 -2.26
C TYR A 345 22.44 -12.40 -0.85
N VAL A 346 22.46 -13.39 0.05
CA VAL A 346 22.96 -13.22 1.42
C VAL A 346 24.43 -12.86 1.41
N ASN A 347 25.23 -13.55 0.59
CA ASN A 347 26.67 -13.31 0.45
C ASN A 347 26.93 -11.91 -0.13
N ASP A 348 26.15 -11.47 -1.11
CA ASP A 348 26.29 -10.16 -1.72
C ASP A 348 25.99 -9.04 -0.71
N VAL A 349 24.92 -9.19 0.09
CA VAL A 349 24.58 -8.23 1.16
C VAL A 349 25.69 -8.16 2.20
N ILE A 350 26.20 -9.30 2.65
CA ILE A 350 27.29 -9.36 3.63
C ILE A 350 28.56 -8.73 3.06
N SER A 351 28.98 -9.13 1.87
CA SER A 351 30.18 -8.61 1.21
C SER A 351 30.10 -7.10 1.03
N TRP A 352 28.95 -6.61 0.54
CA TRP A 352 28.73 -5.18 0.36
C TRP A 352 28.76 -4.40 1.68
N ALA A 353 28.05 -4.90 2.70
CA ALA A 353 27.97 -4.22 4.00
C ALA A 353 29.34 -4.21 4.71
N VAL A 354 30.11 -5.31 4.64
CA VAL A 354 31.47 -5.38 5.19
C VAL A 354 32.39 -4.41 4.45
N GLY A 355 32.44 -4.47 3.11
CA GLY A 355 33.30 -3.60 2.32
C GLY A 355 32.99 -2.12 2.54
N THR A 356 31.70 -1.76 2.56
CA THR A 356 31.25 -0.39 2.82
C THR A 356 31.64 0.10 4.22
N THR A 357 31.42 -0.72 5.26
CA THR A 357 31.77 -0.33 6.64
C THR A 357 33.26 -0.29 6.92
N GLU A 358 34.07 -1.01 6.14
CA GLU A 358 35.54 -0.93 6.19
C GLU A 358 36.12 0.16 5.28
N GLY A 359 35.26 0.87 4.51
CA GLY A 359 35.67 1.96 3.63
C GLY A 359 36.46 1.49 2.40
N LEU A 360 36.21 0.27 1.93
CA LEU A 360 36.87 -0.31 0.78
C LEU A 360 36.25 0.21 -0.52
N THR A 361 37.04 0.23 -1.59
CA THR A 361 36.56 0.61 -2.92
C THR A 361 35.98 -0.62 -3.64
N GLN A 362 34.72 -0.55 -4.04
CA GLN A 362 34.07 -1.61 -4.81
C GLN A 362 34.75 -1.76 -6.19
N THR A 363 35.08 -2.99 -6.55
CA THR A 363 35.71 -3.36 -7.82
C THR A 363 34.75 -4.07 -8.78
N SER A 364 33.68 -4.72 -8.25
CA SER A 364 32.60 -5.27 -9.09
C SER A 364 31.74 -4.17 -9.68
N GLU A 365 31.03 -4.51 -10.75
CA GLU A 365 30.11 -3.58 -11.42
C GLU A 365 29.01 -3.07 -10.44
N ARG A 366 28.63 -1.80 -10.63
CA ARG A 366 27.60 -1.16 -9.78
C ARG A 366 26.19 -1.68 -10.09
N VAL A 367 25.91 -2.09 -11.32
CA VAL A 367 24.62 -2.66 -11.73
C VAL A 367 24.88 -4.03 -12.33
N ALA A 368 24.43 -5.09 -11.63
CA ALA A 368 24.70 -6.47 -12.02
C ALA A 368 23.53 -7.42 -11.68
N GLY A 369 23.58 -8.60 -12.28
CA GLY A 369 22.57 -9.65 -12.20
C GLY A 369 21.72 -9.73 -13.46
N THR A 370 20.46 -10.08 -13.34
CA THR A 370 19.51 -10.13 -14.46
C THR A 370 19.09 -8.72 -14.87
N GLU A 371 18.86 -8.50 -16.16
CA GLU A 371 18.31 -7.25 -16.70
C GLU A 371 17.04 -6.83 -15.94
N LEU A 372 16.97 -5.57 -15.55
CA LEU A 372 15.76 -4.99 -14.94
C LEU A 372 14.75 -4.68 -16.04
N TYR A 373 13.52 -5.10 -15.86
CA TYR A 373 12.44 -4.89 -16.81
C TYR A 373 11.20 -4.32 -16.13
N GLN A 374 10.54 -3.39 -16.81
CA GLN A 374 9.28 -2.80 -16.35
C GLN A 374 8.30 -2.72 -17.52
N SER A 375 7.14 -3.37 -17.37
CA SER A 375 6.17 -3.52 -18.47
C SER A 375 5.24 -2.33 -18.67
N ILE A 376 5.03 -1.53 -17.63
CA ILE A 376 4.13 -0.36 -17.65
C ILE A 376 4.76 0.81 -16.93
N ALA A 377 4.37 2.03 -17.29
CA ALA A 377 4.80 3.24 -16.59
C ALA A 377 4.13 3.38 -15.22
N VAL A 378 4.81 4.07 -14.29
CA VAL A 378 4.20 4.48 -13.03
C VAL A 378 3.10 5.51 -13.31
N PRO A 379 1.86 5.33 -12.81
CA PRO A 379 0.73 6.20 -13.12
C PRO A 379 0.80 7.53 -12.33
N LEU A 380 1.73 8.40 -12.68
CA LEU A 380 1.99 9.68 -12.00
C LEU A 380 0.83 10.68 -12.11
N GLU A 381 -0.15 10.43 -12.98
CA GLU A 381 -1.36 11.24 -13.10
C GLU A 381 -2.41 10.98 -12.01
N LEU A 382 -2.25 9.93 -11.21
CA LEU A 382 -3.11 9.66 -10.07
C LEU A 382 -2.92 10.72 -8.99
N LYS A 383 -4.03 11.38 -8.60
CA LYS A 383 -4.01 12.41 -7.56
C LYS A 383 -5.35 12.51 -6.85
N ALA A 384 -5.32 12.93 -5.61
CA ALA A 384 -6.53 13.20 -4.84
C ALA A 384 -7.43 14.23 -5.56
N ASN A 385 -8.69 13.88 -5.76
CA ASN A 385 -9.69 14.74 -6.39
C ASN A 385 -10.87 14.93 -5.44
N ARG A 386 -10.86 16.03 -4.69
CA ARG A 386 -11.88 16.35 -3.70
C ARG A 386 -13.27 16.51 -4.31
N GLY A 387 -13.37 17.13 -5.49
CA GLY A 387 -14.66 17.32 -6.18
C GLY A 387 -15.27 15.98 -6.61
N LEU A 388 -14.48 15.10 -7.19
CA LEU A 388 -14.88 13.74 -7.54
C LEU A 388 -15.31 12.94 -6.30
N THR A 389 -14.56 13.06 -5.21
CA THR A 389 -14.88 12.36 -3.95
C THR A 389 -16.20 12.80 -3.37
N ILE A 390 -16.46 14.12 -3.29
CA ILE A 390 -17.73 14.66 -2.84
C ILE A 390 -18.87 14.15 -3.73
N TYR A 391 -18.71 14.21 -5.05
CA TYR A 391 -19.71 13.70 -5.99
C TYR A 391 -20.02 12.23 -5.74
N LEU A 392 -19.00 11.36 -5.61
CA LEU A 392 -19.18 9.93 -5.35
C LEU A 392 -19.90 9.68 -4.01
N VAL A 393 -19.50 10.38 -2.95
CA VAL A 393 -20.13 10.27 -1.63
C VAL A 393 -21.60 10.66 -1.68
N VAL A 394 -21.92 11.82 -2.28
CA VAL A 394 -23.31 12.31 -2.38
C VAL A 394 -24.15 11.33 -3.21
N LEU A 395 -23.62 10.81 -4.32
CA LEU A 395 -24.31 9.85 -5.16
C LEU A 395 -24.63 8.56 -4.38
N HIS A 396 -23.62 7.93 -3.77
CA HIS A 396 -23.81 6.65 -3.07
C HIS A 396 -24.69 6.81 -1.81
N VAL A 397 -24.52 7.86 -1.03
CA VAL A 397 -25.35 8.14 0.15
C VAL A 397 -26.80 8.38 -0.28
N SER A 398 -27.03 9.13 -1.35
CA SER A 398 -28.39 9.36 -1.88
C SER A 398 -29.05 8.05 -2.31
N MET A 399 -28.33 7.17 -3.00
CA MET A 399 -28.81 5.84 -3.40
C MET A 399 -29.13 4.95 -2.20
N LEU A 400 -28.25 4.92 -1.19
CA LEU A 400 -28.47 4.15 0.03
C LEU A 400 -29.70 4.65 0.80
N LEU A 401 -29.88 5.96 0.92
CA LEU A 401 -31.07 6.56 1.55
C LEU A 401 -32.34 6.22 0.79
N LEU A 402 -32.29 6.22 -0.54
CA LEU A 402 -33.43 5.83 -1.38
C LEU A 402 -33.78 4.35 -1.18
N LEU A 403 -32.81 3.45 -1.18
CA LEU A 403 -33.02 2.02 -0.91
C LEU A 403 -33.60 1.80 0.50
N LEU A 404 -33.09 2.50 1.50
CA LEU A 404 -33.60 2.45 2.86
C LEU A 404 -35.07 2.91 2.93
N ALA A 405 -35.39 4.03 2.27
CA ALA A 405 -36.76 4.53 2.21
C ALA A 405 -37.69 3.51 1.55
N ILE A 406 -37.26 2.85 0.46
CA ILE A 406 -37.99 1.79 -0.20
C ILE A 406 -38.22 0.60 0.74
N ALA A 407 -37.18 0.16 1.46
CA ALA A 407 -37.24 -0.95 2.40
C ALA A 407 -38.22 -0.64 3.54
N VAL A 408 -38.23 0.57 4.08
CA VAL A 408 -39.15 1.04 5.12
C VAL A 408 -40.61 1.02 4.59
N VAL A 409 -40.83 1.52 3.39
CA VAL A 409 -42.16 1.49 2.76
C VAL A 409 -42.63 0.06 2.56
N TRP A 410 -41.78 -0.84 2.10
CA TRP A 410 -42.13 -2.26 1.93
C TRP A 410 -42.46 -2.93 3.25
N LEU A 411 -41.67 -2.68 4.30
CA LEU A 411 -41.92 -3.19 5.63
C LEU A 411 -43.28 -2.69 6.18
N ALA A 412 -43.58 -1.40 6.03
CA ALA A 412 -44.84 -0.81 6.43
C ALA A 412 -46.04 -1.42 5.68
N VAL A 413 -45.87 -1.65 4.38
CA VAL A 413 -46.89 -2.33 3.55
C VAL A 413 -47.08 -3.78 4.02
N LEU A 414 -46.01 -4.51 4.29
CA LEU A 414 -46.04 -5.87 4.77
C LEU A 414 -46.79 -5.97 6.13
N ILE A 415 -46.42 -5.12 7.07
CA ILE A 415 -47.04 -5.05 8.41
C ILE A 415 -48.54 -4.77 8.27
N ARG A 416 -48.94 -3.78 7.45
CA ARG A 416 -50.35 -3.44 7.19
C ARG A 416 -51.07 -4.59 6.54
N LYS A 417 -50.44 -5.32 5.63
CA LYS A 417 -51.02 -6.49 4.95
C LYS A 417 -51.27 -7.65 5.93
N ILE A 418 -50.30 -7.93 6.81
CA ILE A 418 -50.40 -8.95 7.85
C ILE A 418 -51.53 -8.58 8.85
N TRP A 419 -51.53 -7.33 9.32
CA TRP A 419 -52.56 -6.81 10.22
C TRP A 419 -53.96 -6.90 9.65
N ALA A 420 -54.16 -6.46 8.38
CA ALA A 420 -55.45 -6.56 7.68
C ALA A 420 -55.92 -8.02 7.56
N ARG A 421 -54.99 -8.95 7.28
CA ARG A 421 -55.29 -10.39 7.17
C ARG A 421 -55.69 -10.98 8.53
N ALA A 422 -55.00 -10.60 9.60
CA ALA A 422 -55.35 -11.02 10.97
C ALA A 422 -56.74 -10.53 11.42
N HIS A 423 -57.18 -9.34 10.97
CA HIS A 423 -58.48 -8.75 11.29
C HIS A 423 -59.53 -9.00 10.21
N ARG A 424 -59.30 -9.96 9.30
CA ARG A 424 -60.22 -10.31 8.19
C ARG A 424 -60.66 -9.10 7.35
N ARG A 425 -59.86 -8.04 7.28
CA ARG A 425 -60.11 -6.84 6.45
C ARG A 425 -59.43 -6.96 5.08
N ARG A 426 -60.11 -6.49 4.02
CA ARG A 426 -59.47 -6.41 2.69
C ARG A 426 -58.51 -5.22 2.65
N TYR A 427 -57.20 -5.53 2.48
CA TYR A 427 -56.17 -4.50 2.29
C TYR A 427 -56.17 -4.04 0.83
N ARG A 428 -56.49 -2.76 0.60
CA ARG A 428 -56.30 -2.12 -0.72
C ARG A 428 -55.10 -1.17 -0.60
N LEU A 429 -54.06 -1.42 -1.40
CA LEU A 429 -53.00 -0.47 -1.63
C LEU A 429 -53.57 0.75 -2.36
N GLY A 430 -53.77 1.86 -1.65
CA GLY A 430 -54.33 3.09 -2.19
C GLY A 430 -53.39 3.85 -3.14
N PHE A 431 -52.10 3.61 -3.09
CA PHE A 431 -51.09 4.36 -3.86
C PHE A 431 -50.13 3.42 -4.57
N ALA A 432 -49.90 3.67 -5.87
CA ALA A 432 -48.74 3.21 -6.67
C ALA A 432 -48.48 1.70 -6.69
N HIS A 433 -49.49 0.86 -6.92
CA HIS A 433 -49.26 -0.58 -7.14
C HIS A 433 -48.28 -0.79 -8.32
N GLY A 434 -47.09 -1.32 -8.04
CA GLY A 434 -46.04 -1.55 -9.01
C GLY A 434 -44.99 -0.43 -9.13
N PHE A 435 -45.22 0.76 -8.57
CA PHE A 435 -44.23 1.83 -8.57
C PHE A 435 -43.00 1.48 -7.70
N GLY A 436 -43.22 0.87 -6.53
CA GLY A 436 -42.14 0.40 -5.68
C GLY A 436 -41.20 -0.60 -6.35
N ASN A 437 -41.80 -1.57 -7.10
CA ASN A 437 -40.94 -2.55 -7.82
C ASN A 437 -40.14 -1.88 -8.95
N ALA A 438 -40.77 -0.94 -9.70
CA ALA A 438 -40.06 -0.21 -10.75
C ALA A 438 -38.90 0.65 -10.16
N LEU A 439 -39.15 1.28 -9.01
CA LEU A 439 -38.16 2.11 -8.35
C LEU A 439 -36.99 1.25 -7.82
N VAL A 440 -37.26 0.09 -7.22
CA VAL A 440 -36.21 -0.86 -6.77
C VAL A 440 -35.39 -1.35 -7.95
N THR A 441 -36.04 -1.79 -9.02
CA THR A 441 -35.35 -2.26 -10.24
C THR A 441 -34.45 -1.15 -10.80
N LEU A 442 -34.99 0.07 -10.88
CA LEU A 442 -34.23 1.23 -11.34
C LEU A 442 -32.99 1.51 -10.46
N THR A 443 -33.20 1.52 -9.14
CA THR A 443 -32.12 1.79 -8.18
C THR A 443 -31.02 0.72 -8.26
N ILE A 444 -31.39 -0.57 -8.29
CA ILE A 444 -30.43 -1.68 -8.43
C ILE A 444 -29.69 -1.58 -9.76
N ALA A 445 -30.43 -1.33 -10.87
CA ALA A 445 -29.78 -1.18 -12.18
C ALA A 445 -28.79 -0.01 -12.21
N THR A 446 -29.11 1.12 -11.57
CA THR A 446 -28.24 2.29 -11.50
C THR A 446 -27.01 2.04 -10.60
N MET A 447 -27.16 1.19 -9.57
CA MET A 447 -26.00 0.81 -8.72
C MET A 447 -25.09 -0.22 -9.39
N ALA A 448 -25.61 -1.00 -10.33
CA ALA A 448 -24.86 -2.03 -11.06
C ALA A 448 -24.12 -1.49 -12.29
N THR A 449 -24.51 -0.31 -12.75
CA THR A 449 -23.86 0.43 -13.86
C THR A 449 -22.92 1.51 -13.33
#